data_87f1f06f77722175e0ed2a4674121a56
#
_entry.id   87f1f06f77722175e0ed2a4674121a56
#
_cell.length_a   1.000
_cell.length_b   1.000
_cell.length_c   1.000
_cell.angle_alpha   90.00
_cell.angle_beta   90.00
_cell.angle_gamma   90.00
#
_symmetry.space_group_name_H-M   'P 1'
#
loop_
_entity.id
_entity.type
_entity.pdbx_description
1 polymer ?
#
loop_
_entity_poly.entity_id
_entity_poly.type
_entity_poly.pdbx_seq_one_letter_code
_entity_poly.pdbx_strand_id
1 'polypeptide(L)'
;MFDMQVFDYEDIQLIPNKCIVNSRSECDTTVTLGKHTFKMPVVPANMQTIVDETIAEFLAEKGYFYIMHRFDEEGRIPFIKKMREKGLIASISVGIKEYEYAFVERLASEN
;
A
#
# COMPACT_ATOMS: atom_id res chain seq x y z
N MET A 1 -10.90 -17.54 26.92
CA MET A 1 -9.76 -16.62 26.73
C MET A 1 -8.85 -17.26 25.68
N PHE A 2 -8.59 -16.57 24.59
CA PHE A 2 -7.64 -17.06 23.58
C PHE A 2 -6.23 -16.78 24.10
N ASP A 3 -5.46 -17.82 24.30
CA ASP A 3 -4.05 -17.71 24.65
C ASP A 3 -3.27 -17.35 23.36
N MET A 4 -3.26 -16.06 23.03
CA MET A 4 -2.46 -15.56 21.91
C MET A 4 -1.03 -15.40 22.38
N GLN A 5 -0.14 -16.20 21.82
CA GLN A 5 1.28 -15.95 21.98
C GLN A 5 1.64 -14.65 21.23
N VAL A 6 2.16 -13.69 21.97
CA VAL A 6 2.65 -12.43 21.41
C VAL A 6 4.16 -12.54 21.28
N PHE A 7 4.70 -12.24 20.11
CA PHE A 7 6.14 -12.24 19.84
C PHE A 7 6.51 -11.05 18.95
N ASP A 8 7.74 -10.63 19.05
CA ASP A 8 8.34 -9.59 18.22
C ASP A 8 9.30 -10.23 17.21
N TYR A 9 9.86 -9.44 16.31
CA TYR A 9 10.84 -9.90 15.33
C TYR A 9 12.08 -10.55 15.95
N GLU A 10 12.45 -10.15 17.16
CA GLU A 10 13.59 -10.74 17.90
C GLU A 10 13.31 -12.16 18.39
N ASP A 11 12.04 -12.55 18.51
CA ASP A 11 11.60 -13.84 19.00
C ASP A 11 11.51 -14.92 17.91
N ILE A 12 11.69 -14.54 16.65
CA ILE A 12 11.51 -15.43 15.50
C ILE A 12 12.77 -15.46 14.63
N GLN A 13 12.96 -16.58 13.94
CA GLN A 13 14.02 -16.77 12.97
C GLN A 13 13.47 -17.45 11.72
N LEU A 14 14.05 -17.09 10.56
CA LEU A 14 13.77 -17.81 9.31
C LEU A 14 14.57 -19.11 9.31
N ILE A 15 13.87 -20.24 9.16
CA ILE A 15 14.51 -21.54 9.00
C ILE A 15 14.88 -21.72 7.52
N PRO A 16 16.17 -21.90 7.19
CA PRO A 16 16.58 -22.14 5.81
C PRO A 16 15.93 -23.41 5.26
N ASN A 17 15.45 -23.34 4.04
CA ASN A 17 14.89 -24.47 3.32
C ASN A 17 15.76 -24.80 2.10
N LYS A 18 15.60 -25.99 1.52
CA LYS A 18 16.31 -26.37 0.30
C LYS A 18 16.01 -25.39 -0.80
N CYS A 19 17.05 -24.84 -1.42
CA CYS A 19 16.96 -23.90 -2.51
C CYS A 19 17.59 -24.50 -3.77
N ILE A 20 16.91 -24.36 -4.90
CA ILE A 20 17.36 -24.85 -6.22
C ILE A 20 17.65 -23.72 -7.21
N VAL A 21 17.50 -22.45 -6.78
CA VAL A 21 17.77 -21.28 -7.63
C VAL A 21 19.28 -20.99 -7.67
N ASN A 22 19.78 -20.64 -8.85
CA ASN A 22 21.19 -20.30 -9.05
C ASN A 22 21.46 -18.82 -8.79
N SER A 23 20.45 -17.96 -8.92
CA SER A 23 20.57 -16.52 -8.74
C SER A 23 19.33 -15.96 -8.07
N ARG A 24 19.51 -14.89 -7.27
CA ARG A 24 18.39 -14.11 -6.69
C ARG A 24 17.44 -13.55 -7.75
N SER A 25 17.91 -13.30 -8.96
CA SER A 25 17.09 -12.83 -10.08
C SER A 25 16.04 -13.85 -10.55
N GLU A 26 16.18 -15.12 -10.19
CA GLU A 26 15.19 -16.17 -10.48
C GLU A 26 14.04 -16.20 -9.46
N CYS A 27 14.17 -15.49 -8.36
CA CYS A 27 13.14 -15.46 -7.33
C CYS A 27 11.97 -14.57 -7.74
N ASP A 28 10.75 -15.10 -7.59
CA ASP A 28 9.53 -14.32 -7.74
C ASP A 28 9.20 -13.63 -6.42
N THR A 29 9.25 -12.29 -6.41
CA THR A 29 8.92 -11.45 -5.26
C THR A 29 7.53 -10.85 -5.34
N THR A 30 6.75 -11.18 -6.36
CA THR A 30 5.43 -10.60 -6.55
C THR A 30 4.45 -10.99 -5.44
N VAL A 31 3.51 -10.10 -5.15
CA VAL A 31 2.43 -10.34 -4.20
C VAL A 31 1.10 -9.88 -4.79
N THR A 32 0.06 -10.67 -4.60
CA THR A 32 -1.29 -10.32 -5.03
C THR A 32 -2.14 -9.92 -3.81
N LEU A 33 -2.67 -8.71 -3.86
CA LEU A 33 -3.60 -8.17 -2.87
C LEU A 33 -4.93 -7.85 -3.57
N GLY A 34 -5.96 -8.64 -3.28
CA GLY A 34 -7.24 -8.52 -3.97
C GLY A 34 -7.10 -8.78 -5.47
N LYS A 35 -7.38 -7.76 -6.27
CA LYS A 35 -7.30 -7.84 -7.75
C LYS A 35 -5.97 -7.36 -8.33
N HIS A 36 -5.06 -6.88 -7.49
CA HIS A 36 -3.83 -6.23 -7.92
C HIS A 36 -2.61 -7.06 -7.56
N THR A 37 -1.66 -7.12 -8.49
CA THR A 37 -0.36 -7.76 -8.28
C THR A 37 0.73 -6.70 -8.28
N PHE A 38 1.58 -6.77 -7.26
CA PHE A 38 2.69 -5.84 -7.05
C PHE A 38 4.02 -6.57 -7.11
N LYS A 39 5.10 -5.85 -7.40
CA LYS A 39 6.44 -6.44 -7.59
C LYS A 39 7.05 -7.04 -6.34
N MET A 40 6.68 -6.54 -5.15
CA MET A 40 7.19 -7.05 -3.88
C MET A 40 6.24 -6.70 -2.72
N PRO A 41 6.26 -7.45 -1.62
CA PRO A 41 5.43 -7.21 -0.44
C PRO A 41 6.05 -6.15 0.49
N VAL A 42 6.44 -5.00 -0.07
CA VAL A 42 7.02 -3.89 0.68
C VAL A 42 6.18 -2.65 0.43
N VAL A 43 5.72 -2.04 1.50
CA VAL A 43 4.89 -0.83 1.47
C VAL A 43 5.58 0.25 2.30
N PRO A 44 5.89 1.42 1.73
CA PRO A 44 6.44 2.51 2.52
C PRO A 44 5.42 2.99 3.55
N ALA A 45 5.89 3.45 4.70
CA ALA A 45 5.03 4.02 5.71
C ALA A 45 4.23 5.20 5.14
N ASN A 46 2.93 5.23 5.38
CA ASN A 46 2.00 6.24 4.87
C ASN A 46 2.10 7.59 5.62
N MET A 47 3.32 8.08 5.75
CA MET A 47 3.65 9.33 6.46
C MET A 47 3.86 10.46 5.45
N GLN A 48 3.42 11.66 5.81
CA GLN A 48 3.52 12.85 4.97
C GLN A 48 4.96 13.16 4.50
N THR A 49 5.93 12.84 5.33
CA THR A 49 7.36 13.04 5.03
C THR A 49 7.98 11.91 4.20
N ILE A 50 7.27 10.82 3.95
CA ILE A 50 7.76 9.64 3.24
C ILE A 50 7.05 9.48 1.89
N VAL A 51 5.73 9.57 1.85
CA VAL A 51 4.93 9.39 0.63
C VAL A 51 4.17 10.66 0.32
N ASP A 52 4.65 11.42 -0.67
CA ASP A 52 3.93 12.51 -1.31
C ASP A 52 3.33 12.07 -2.66
N GLU A 53 2.66 12.97 -3.37
CA GLU A 53 2.05 12.66 -4.67
C GLU A 53 3.06 12.19 -5.71
N THR A 54 4.25 12.77 -5.73
CA THR A 54 5.30 12.43 -6.69
C THR A 54 5.82 11.01 -6.46
N ILE A 55 6.07 10.66 -5.21
CA ILE A 55 6.53 9.32 -4.81
C ILE A 55 5.42 8.29 -5.04
N ALA A 56 4.17 8.61 -4.66
CA ALA A 56 3.02 7.74 -4.87
C ALA A 56 2.83 7.39 -6.36
N GLU A 57 2.88 8.40 -7.24
CA GLU A 57 2.78 8.20 -8.67
C GLU A 57 3.94 7.34 -9.22
N PHE A 58 5.17 7.63 -8.81
CA PHE A 58 6.34 6.84 -9.20
C PHE A 58 6.21 5.37 -8.76
N LEU A 59 5.79 5.11 -7.54
CA LEU A 59 5.59 3.75 -7.04
C LEU A 59 4.51 3.01 -7.83
N ALA A 60 3.38 3.67 -8.10
CA ALA A 60 2.31 3.09 -8.89
C ALA A 60 2.74 2.76 -10.32
N GLU A 61 3.44 3.67 -10.99
CA GLU A 61 3.99 3.45 -12.34
C GLU A 61 4.96 2.28 -12.41
N LYS A 62 5.72 2.05 -11.35
CA LYS A 62 6.69 0.95 -11.26
C LYS A 62 6.09 -0.37 -10.76
N GLY A 63 4.81 -0.39 -10.43
CA GLY A 63 4.11 -1.60 -9.96
C GLY A 63 4.37 -1.93 -8.50
N TYR A 64 4.68 -0.94 -7.68
CA TYR A 64 4.79 -1.08 -6.23
C TYR A 64 3.52 -0.61 -5.54
N PHE A 65 3.21 -1.23 -4.40
CA PHE A 65 2.10 -0.77 -3.57
C PHE A 65 2.51 0.41 -2.70
N TYR A 66 1.60 1.33 -2.51
CA TYR A 66 1.72 2.48 -1.62
C TYR A 66 0.38 2.79 -0.98
N ILE A 67 0.40 3.53 0.11
CA ILE A 67 -0.77 4.13 0.72
C ILE A 67 -0.46 5.62 0.93
N MET A 68 -1.26 6.50 0.34
CA MET A 68 -1.08 7.94 0.49
C MET A 68 -1.45 8.38 1.90
N HIS A 69 -0.72 9.33 2.47
CA HIS A 69 -1.05 9.91 3.77
C HIS A 69 -2.40 10.67 3.71
N ARG A 70 -2.98 10.94 4.90
CA ARG A 70 -4.30 11.57 5.02
C ARG A 70 -4.27 13.08 5.32
N PHE A 71 -3.10 13.70 5.39
CA PHE A 71 -2.92 15.06 5.91
C PHE A 71 -3.16 16.17 4.89
N ASP A 72 -3.39 15.85 3.64
CA ASP A 72 -3.83 16.75 2.59
C ASP A 72 -5.30 16.47 2.24
N GLU A 73 -6.22 17.04 3.02
CA GLU A 73 -7.65 16.79 2.83
C GLU A 73 -8.18 17.34 1.50
N GLU A 74 -7.70 18.50 1.07
CA GLU A 74 -8.12 19.13 -0.19
C GLU A 74 -7.52 18.42 -1.39
N GLY A 75 -6.32 17.88 -1.28
CA GLY A 75 -5.60 17.21 -2.35
C GLY A 75 -6.04 15.77 -2.61
N ARG A 76 -6.73 15.11 -1.69
CA ARG A 76 -7.09 13.68 -1.81
C ARG A 76 -7.92 13.36 -3.05
N ILE A 77 -8.99 14.10 -3.32
CA ILE A 77 -9.85 13.84 -4.48
C ILE A 77 -9.15 14.15 -5.80
N PRO A 78 -8.50 15.31 -5.98
CA PRO A 78 -7.71 15.57 -7.17
C PRO A 78 -6.63 14.52 -7.43
N PHE A 79 -5.93 14.07 -6.40
CA PHE A 79 -4.95 13.00 -6.49
C PHE A 79 -5.55 11.69 -7.02
N ILE A 80 -6.67 11.25 -6.46
CA ILE A 80 -7.36 10.01 -6.90
C ILE A 80 -7.79 10.13 -8.37
N LYS A 81 -8.38 11.27 -8.77
CA LYS A 81 -8.79 11.52 -10.16
C LYS A 81 -7.59 11.45 -11.10
N LYS A 82 -6.50 12.12 -10.77
CA LYS A 82 -5.25 12.08 -11.52
C LYS A 82 -4.71 10.67 -11.73
N MET A 83 -4.67 9.88 -10.65
CA MET A 83 -4.18 8.50 -10.71
C MET A 83 -5.08 7.62 -11.59
N ARG A 84 -6.39 7.79 -11.49
CA ARG A 84 -7.37 7.06 -12.32
C ARG A 84 -7.28 7.43 -13.80
N GLU A 85 -7.15 8.70 -14.13
CA GLU A 85 -6.95 9.17 -15.51
C GLU A 85 -5.70 8.56 -16.14
N LYS A 86 -4.66 8.31 -15.34
CA LYS A 86 -3.43 7.63 -15.78
C LYS A 86 -3.54 6.10 -15.78
N GLY A 87 -4.67 5.54 -15.37
CA GLY A 87 -4.84 4.08 -15.23
C GLY A 87 -4.00 3.46 -14.12
N LEU A 88 -3.60 4.27 -13.13
CA LEU A 88 -2.78 3.86 -12.00
C LEU A 88 -3.65 3.56 -10.76
N ILE A 89 -3.14 2.70 -9.89
CA ILE A 89 -3.81 2.43 -8.62
C ILE A 89 -3.80 3.68 -7.74
N ALA A 90 -4.94 4.01 -7.14
CA ALA A 90 -5.07 5.05 -6.14
C ALA A 90 -5.39 4.42 -4.78
N SER A 91 -4.49 4.57 -3.83
CA SER A 91 -4.65 4.09 -2.46
C SER A 91 -4.40 5.23 -1.49
N ILE A 92 -5.35 5.45 -0.59
CA ILE A 92 -5.34 6.56 0.37
C ILE A 92 -5.61 6.09 1.79
N SER A 93 -5.13 6.85 2.75
CA SER A 93 -5.51 6.70 4.16
C SER A 93 -6.73 7.54 4.47
N VAL A 94 -7.60 7.00 5.32
CA VAL A 94 -8.74 7.71 5.88
C VAL A 94 -8.80 7.52 7.38
N GLY A 95 -9.35 8.49 8.10
CA GLY A 95 -9.58 8.38 9.55
C GLY A 95 -10.86 7.62 9.88
N ILE A 96 -11.15 7.52 11.17
CA ILE A 96 -12.33 6.83 11.72
C ILE A 96 -13.41 7.79 12.21
N LYS A 97 -13.22 9.09 12.02
CA LYS A 97 -14.21 10.08 12.42
C LYS A 97 -15.35 10.19 11.40
N GLU A 98 -16.50 10.65 11.85
CA GLU A 98 -17.72 10.69 11.04
C GLU A 98 -17.56 11.44 9.71
N TYR A 99 -16.84 12.53 9.69
CA TYR A 99 -16.56 13.27 8.45
C TYR A 99 -15.69 12.51 7.45
N GLU A 100 -14.86 11.57 7.91
CA GLU A 100 -14.09 10.70 7.03
C GLU A 100 -14.97 9.65 6.34
N TYR A 101 -15.98 9.14 7.03
CA TYR A 101 -16.99 8.28 6.39
C TYR A 101 -17.76 9.03 5.31
N ALA A 102 -18.20 10.26 5.59
CA ALA A 102 -18.84 11.11 4.60
C ALA A 102 -17.95 11.38 3.38
N PHE A 103 -16.63 11.54 3.60
CA PHE A 103 -15.64 11.67 2.54
C PHE A 103 -15.59 10.42 1.66
N VAL A 104 -15.56 9.23 2.25
CA VAL A 104 -15.53 7.95 1.51
C VAL A 104 -16.83 7.76 0.70
N GLU A 105 -17.99 8.06 1.29
CA GLU A 105 -19.27 8.01 0.60
C GLU A 105 -19.33 8.97 -0.60
N ARG A 106 -18.85 10.19 -0.42
CA ARG A 106 -18.75 11.17 -1.51
C ARG A 106 -17.82 10.67 -2.61
N LEU A 107 -16.65 10.15 -2.25
CA LEU A 107 -15.69 9.60 -3.20
C LEU A 107 -16.30 8.43 -4.00
N ALA A 108 -17.05 7.55 -3.34
CA ALA A 108 -17.73 6.43 -3.98
C ALA A 108 -18.84 6.89 -4.94
N SER A 109 -19.52 7.99 -4.62
CA SER A 109 -20.59 8.53 -5.46
C SER A 109 -20.11 9.29 -6.70
N GLU A 110 -18.88 9.76 -6.70
CA GLU A 110 -18.25 10.47 -7.83
C GLU A 110 -17.61 9.52 -8.88
N ASN A 111 -17.85 8.22 -8.78
CA ASN A 111 -17.29 7.19 -9.68
C ASN A 111 -18.17 6.93 -10.90
#